data_765a60dbf25e2a0e05b9fdc87e4a5f1f
#
_entry.id   765a60dbf25e2a0e05b9fdc87e4a5f1f
#
_cell.length_a   1.000
_cell.length_b   1.000
_cell.length_c   1.000
_cell.angle_alpha   90.00
_cell.angle_beta   90.00
_cell.angle_gamma   90.00
#
_symmetry.space_group_name_H-M   'P 1'
#
loop_
_entity.id
_entity.type
_entity.pdbx_description
1 polymer ?
#
loop_
_entity_poly.entity_id
_entity_poly.type
_entity_poly.pdbx_seq_one_letter_code
_entity_poly.pdbx_strand_id
1 'polypeptide(L)'
;MIALLAAATAIPAGAAPAPFSLEISQLTSGEKHHFFGYIGQCRTIPWNESGRYVLGLEIDAIDRMPKPGEAALIVLIDTRQNNQIIPIEKTRAWNPQQGTMFYWNPLAAGTQFFFNDRDEETGKIFTVLYDIGKRERIREYRFDDTPVANGGVAQKGGAFLALNYGRMARLRPVTGYPGVADWSQAGDPAPANDGIFVVDTRTGARRLLVSFRQLADKLKEADFRTPDLPLFINHSLWNRDGNRVYFFARGGWNRRGSRINVPFSIHSDGTNLTCHSQHIGGHPEWAEGSLVIGRSGPDQILYDIDTRKVAGKLGTPKIFPNPEGDVSLSSDGKWFVNGYKTGTSNHYVVYRRSDGASVRSEGFDKGRYSGDIRIDPAPRWNRTNDAILVPGLADNGTRQMFVIRIRSNE
;
A
#
# COMPACT_ATOMS: atom_id res chain seq x y z
N MET A 1 -41.10 44.30 -43.82
CA MET A 1 -39.65 44.15 -43.62
C MET A 1 -39.41 43.71 -42.18
N ILE A 2 -39.16 42.43 -41.98
CA ILE A 2 -38.88 41.84 -40.67
C ILE A 2 -37.36 41.60 -40.63
N ALA A 3 -36.69 42.32 -39.72
CA ALA A 3 -35.26 42.16 -39.51
C ALA A 3 -35.01 40.93 -38.63
N LEU A 4 -34.32 39.94 -39.15
CA LEU A 4 -33.77 38.81 -38.35
C LEU A 4 -32.50 39.32 -37.64
N LEU A 5 -32.56 39.39 -36.30
CA LEU A 5 -31.33 39.48 -35.48
C LEU A 5 -30.71 38.09 -35.37
N ALA A 6 -29.52 37.91 -35.95
CA ALA A 6 -28.67 36.73 -35.70
C ALA A 6 -27.98 36.89 -34.36
N ALA A 7 -28.36 36.03 -33.39
CA ALA A 7 -27.63 35.93 -32.13
C ALA A 7 -26.35 35.11 -32.36
N ALA A 8 -25.23 35.76 -32.28
CA ALA A 8 -23.92 35.11 -32.26
C ALA A 8 -23.74 34.40 -30.92
N THR A 9 -23.81 33.05 -30.90
CA THR A 9 -23.43 32.23 -29.74
C THR A 9 -21.93 32.29 -29.59
N ALA A 10 -21.45 32.93 -28.53
CA ALA A 10 -20.06 32.90 -28.13
C ALA A 10 -19.65 31.47 -27.77
N ILE A 11 -18.73 30.91 -28.54
CA ILE A 11 -18.05 29.62 -28.20
C ILE A 11 -17.27 29.89 -26.92
N PRO A 12 -17.44 29.13 -25.84
CA PRO A 12 -16.63 29.32 -24.65
C PRO A 12 -15.16 29.09 -25.02
N ALA A 13 -14.31 30.05 -24.67
CA ALA A 13 -12.87 29.97 -24.82
C ALA A 13 -12.39 28.65 -24.20
N GLY A 14 -11.78 27.78 -24.99
CA GLY A 14 -11.28 26.49 -24.53
C GLY A 14 -10.31 26.70 -23.37
N ALA A 15 -10.46 25.92 -22.31
CA ALA A 15 -9.49 25.86 -21.23
C ALA A 15 -8.11 25.59 -21.85
N ALA A 16 -7.06 26.31 -21.38
CA ALA A 16 -5.70 26.05 -21.81
C ALA A 16 -5.39 24.55 -21.66
N PRO A 17 -4.72 23.94 -22.64
CA PRO A 17 -4.36 22.53 -22.55
C PRO A 17 -3.61 22.23 -21.26
N ALA A 18 -3.88 21.09 -20.64
CA ALA A 18 -3.16 20.68 -19.43
C ALA A 18 -1.65 20.62 -19.75
N PRO A 19 -0.78 21.05 -18.81
CA PRO A 19 0.67 21.15 -19.07
C PRO A 19 1.35 19.78 -19.17
N PHE A 20 0.62 18.70 -18.97
CA PHE A 20 1.05 17.31 -19.17
C PHE A 20 -0.12 16.43 -19.55
N SER A 21 0.18 15.29 -20.13
CA SER A 21 -0.80 14.25 -20.49
C SER A 21 -0.42 12.91 -19.85
N LEU A 22 -1.35 11.96 -19.89
CA LEU A 22 -1.14 10.60 -19.40
C LEU A 22 -1.19 9.63 -20.57
N GLU A 23 -0.12 8.85 -20.73
CA GLU A 23 -0.04 7.72 -21.66
C GLU A 23 -0.18 6.43 -20.88
N ILE A 24 -1.11 5.56 -21.31
CA ILE A 24 -1.39 4.28 -20.64
C ILE A 24 -0.88 3.14 -21.51
N SER A 25 -0.17 2.21 -20.88
CA SER A 25 0.27 0.97 -21.53
C SER A 25 0.08 -0.22 -20.61
N GLN A 26 -0.28 -1.37 -21.18
CA GLN A 26 -0.33 -2.63 -20.46
C GLN A 26 1.09 -3.18 -20.29
N LEU A 27 1.47 -3.51 -19.03
CA LEU A 27 2.80 -4.01 -18.70
C LEU A 27 2.88 -5.54 -18.77
N THR A 28 1.83 -6.23 -18.30
CA THR A 28 1.76 -7.69 -18.31
C THR A 28 0.56 -8.16 -19.12
N SER A 29 0.63 -9.35 -19.71
CA SER A 29 -0.42 -9.95 -20.52
C SER A 29 -0.38 -11.48 -20.41
N GLY A 30 -1.39 -12.14 -20.98
CA GLY A 30 -1.49 -13.60 -21.03
C GLY A 30 -2.71 -14.13 -20.26
N GLU A 31 -2.76 -15.44 -20.09
CA GLU A 31 -3.89 -16.14 -19.47
C GLU A 31 -3.84 -16.15 -17.94
N LYS A 32 -2.68 -15.87 -17.37
CA LYS A 32 -2.47 -15.81 -15.94
C LYS A 32 -2.67 -14.40 -15.39
N HIS A 33 -2.96 -14.30 -14.11
CA HIS A 33 -3.08 -13.03 -13.41
C HIS A 33 -1.72 -12.54 -12.91
N HIS A 34 -1.45 -11.24 -13.09
CA HIS A 34 -0.22 -10.60 -12.61
C HIS A 34 -0.55 -9.38 -11.75
N PHE A 35 0.07 -9.26 -10.59
CA PHE A 35 -0.12 -8.11 -9.71
C PHE A 35 1.06 -7.91 -8.76
N PHE A 36 1.29 -6.67 -8.37
CA PHE A 36 2.30 -6.32 -7.38
C PHE A 36 1.76 -6.52 -5.95
N GLY A 37 0.52 -6.19 -5.74
CA GLY A 37 -0.11 -6.17 -4.43
C GLY A 37 0.07 -4.83 -3.74
N TYR A 38 -0.07 -4.84 -2.51
CA TYR A 38 -0.26 -3.91 -1.43
C TYR A 38 -0.30 -2.40 -1.72
N ILE A 39 -1.11 -1.75 -0.95
CA ILE A 39 -1.36 -0.31 -0.91
C ILE A 39 -0.89 0.27 0.43
N GLY A 40 -0.61 1.57 0.45
CA GLY A 40 -0.45 2.32 1.70
C GLY A 40 0.92 2.20 2.35
N GLN A 41 1.98 2.06 1.55
CA GLN A 41 3.35 2.14 2.08
C GLN A 41 4.12 3.24 1.36
N CYS A 42 4.68 4.15 2.12
CA CYS A 42 5.52 5.21 1.62
C CYS A 42 6.66 4.63 0.76
N ARG A 43 6.86 5.18 -0.42
CA ARG A 43 7.92 4.80 -1.35
C ARG A 43 8.03 3.29 -1.63
N THR A 44 6.91 2.57 -1.63
CA THR A 44 6.90 1.22 -2.18
C THR A 44 7.01 1.31 -3.70
N ILE A 45 8.20 1.06 -4.22
CA ILE A 45 8.51 1.20 -5.64
C ILE A 45 8.63 -0.18 -6.26
N PRO A 46 7.77 -0.56 -7.23
CA PRO A 46 7.83 -1.88 -7.87
C PRO A 46 9.09 -2.11 -8.71
N TRP A 47 9.69 -1.05 -9.27
CA TRP A 47 10.88 -1.13 -10.10
C TRP A 47 12.16 -1.24 -9.28
N ASN A 48 13.10 -2.03 -9.75
CA ASN A 48 14.45 -2.05 -9.21
C ASN A 48 15.18 -0.71 -9.48
N GLU A 49 16.39 -0.54 -8.96
CA GLU A 49 17.17 0.69 -9.08
C GLU A 49 17.40 1.12 -10.53
N SER A 50 17.69 0.17 -11.43
CA SER A 50 17.93 0.48 -12.85
C SER A 50 16.66 0.78 -13.66
N GLY A 51 15.47 0.60 -13.07
CA GLY A 51 14.18 0.70 -13.76
C GLY A 51 13.89 -0.44 -14.74
N ARG A 52 14.79 -1.44 -14.83
CA ARG A 52 14.66 -2.56 -15.76
C ARG A 52 13.63 -3.60 -15.31
N TYR A 53 13.69 -3.99 -14.04
CA TYR A 53 12.86 -5.06 -13.52
C TYR A 53 11.73 -4.53 -12.64
N VAL A 54 10.52 -5.03 -12.88
CA VAL A 54 9.34 -4.82 -12.04
C VAL A 54 9.00 -6.12 -11.34
N LEU A 55 8.78 -6.09 -10.04
CA LEU A 55 8.31 -7.25 -9.27
C LEU A 55 6.82 -7.49 -9.46
N GLY A 56 6.41 -8.75 -9.47
CA GLY A 56 5.01 -9.15 -9.47
C GLY A 56 4.80 -10.56 -8.95
N LEU A 57 3.55 -10.87 -8.63
CA LEU A 57 3.06 -12.24 -8.45
C LEU A 57 2.37 -12.69 -9.74
N GLU A 58 2.56 -13.94 -10.08
CA GLU A 58 1.81 -14.67 -11.11
C GLU A 58 1.01 -15.79 -10.47
N ILE A 59 -0.28 -15.87 -10.79
CA ILE A 59 -1.21 -16.91 -10.30
C ILE A 59 -2.18 -17.33 -11.40
N ASP A 60 -2.70 -18.55 -11.28
CA ASP A 60 -3.61 -19.10 -12.29
C ASP A 60 -5.05 -18.59 -12.15
N ALA A 61 -5.50 -18.32 -10.94
CA ALA A 61 -6.86 -17.85 -10.66
C ALA A 61 -6.91 -16.89 -9.47
N ILE A 62 -7.84 -15.90 -9.54
CA ILE A 62 -8.07 -14.91 -8.48
C ILE A 62 -9.57 -14.78 -8.15
N ASP A 63 -10.33 -15.82 -8.33
CA ASP A 63 -11.77 -15.87 -8.09
C ASP A 63 -12.14 -16.11 -6.61
N ARG A 64 -11.17 -16.41 -5.77
CA ARG A 64 -11.26 -16.68 -4.34
C ARG A 64 -9.99 -16.26 -3.59
N MET A 65 -10.05 -16.24 -2.29
CA MET A 65 -8.83 -16.19 -1.46
C MET A 65 -8.03 -17.49 -1.66
N PRO A 66 -6.68 -17.42 -1.62
CA PRO A 66 -5.85 -18.63 -1.74
C PRO A 66 -6.15 -19.63 -0.62
N LYS A 67 -5.99 -20.90 -0.91
CA LYS A 67 -6.02 -21.95 0.11
C LYS A 67 -4.79 -21.82 1.01
N PRO A 68 -4.86 -22.33 2.26
CA PRO A 68 -3.67 -22.40 3.11
C PRO A 68 -2.50 -23.10 2.42
N GLY A 69 -1.35 -22.42 2.31
CA GLY A 69 -0.15 -22.96 1.66
C GLY A 69 -0.16 -22.96 0.14
N GLU A 70 -1.21 -22.45 -0.52
CA GLU A 70 -1.23 -22.29 -1.98
C GLU A 70 -0.14 -21.31 -2.42
N ALA A 71 0.73 -21.75 -3.33
CA ALA A 71 1.84 -20.95 -3.79
C ALA A 71 1.45 -20.00 -4.91
N ALA A 72 2.07 -18.81 -4.93
CA ALA A 72 2.15 -17.92 -6.07
C ALA A 72 3.59 -17.89 -6.59
N LEU A 73 3.76 -17.68 -7.90
CA LEU A 73 5.08 -17.43 -8.48
C LEU A 73 5.46 -15.96 -8.25
N ILE A 74 6.69 -15.73 -7.86
CA ILE A 74 7.31 -14.41 -7.89
C ILE A 74 7.98 -14.25 -9.25
N VAL A 75 7.63 -13.17 -9.95
CA VAL A 75 8.13 -12.91 -11.30
C VAL A 75 8.81 -11.54 -11.36
N LEU A 76 9.82 -11.46 -12.23
CA LEU A 76 10.36 -10.20 -12.73
C LEU A 76 9.77 -9.92 -14.11
N ILE A 77 9.34 -8.70 -14.35
CA ILE A 77 8.97 -8.21 -15.67
C ILE A 77 10.15 -7.40 -16.18
N ASP A 78 10.83 -7.88 -17.24
CA ASP A 78 11.96 -7.21 -17.86
C ASP A 78 11.47 -6.17 -18.88
N THR A 79 11.42 -4.90 -18.46
CA THR A 79 10.93 -3.79 -19.28
C THR A 79 11.81 -3.48 -20.48
N ARG A 80 13.04 -4.01 -20.53
CA ARG A 80 13.97 -3.86 -21.66
C ARG A 80 13.91 -5.01 -22.65
N GLN A 81 13.17 -6.08 -22.34
CA GLN A 81 12.97 -7.26 -23.16
C GLN A 81 11.48 -7.46 -23.47
N ASN A 82 10.84 -6.40 -24.00
CA ASN A 82 9.41 -6.41 -24.35
C ASN A 82 8.50 -6.93 -23.22
N ASN A 83 8.78 -6.51 -21.99
CA ASN A 83 8.06 -6.91 -20.77
C ASN A 83 8.04 -8.44 -20.54
N GLN A 84 9.11 -9.13 -20.89
CA GLN A 84 9.23 -10.56 -20.67
C GLN A 84 9.02 -10.90 -19.18
N ILE A 85 8.14 -11.85 -18.92
CA ILE A 85 7.86 -12.35 -17.57
C ILE A 85 8.84 -13.48 -17.26
N ILE A 86 9.59 -13.33 -16.18
CA ILE A 86 10.66 -14.24 -15.75
C ILE A 86 10.33 -14.78 -14.36
N PRO A 87 9.86 -16.03 -14.21
CA PRO A 87 9.69 -16.66 -12.91
C PRO A 87 11.03 -16.82 -12.19
N ILE A 88 11.09 -16.44 -10.91
CA ILE A 88 12.33 -16.48 -10.14
C ILE A 88 12.22 -17.23 -8.81
N GLU A 89 11.06 -17.25 -8.18
CA GLU A 89 10.87 -17.85 -6.85
C GLU A 89 9.37 -18.16 -6.63
N LYS A 90 9.04 -18.76 -5.50
CA LYS A 90 7.66 -19.00 -5.04
C LYS A 90 7.45 -18.43 -3.64
N THR A 91 6.20 -18.07 -3.33
CA THR A 91 5.79 -17.76 -1.97
C THR A 91 4.48 -18.46 -1.64
N ARG A 92 4.32 -18.85 -0.37
CA ARG A 92 3.08 -19.37 0.21
C ARG A 92 2.45 -18.39 1.20
N ALA A 93 3.02 -17.19 1.34
CA ALA A 93 2.49 -16.10 2.16
C ALA A 93 2.04 -14.94 1.26
N TRP A 94 0.84 -15.05 0.71
CA TRP A 94 0.28 -14.03 -0.17
C TRP A 94 -1.25 -13.93 -0.06
N ASN A 95 -1.78 -12.80 -0.50
CA ASN A 95 -3.21 -12.62 -0.72
C ASN A 95 -3.47 -11.67 -1.89
N PRO A 96 -4.70 -11.65 -2.46
CA PRO A 96 -5.02 -10.87 -3.65
C PRO A 96 -4.87 -9.36 -3.48
N GLN A 97 -4.93 -8.83 -2.25
CA GLN A 97 -4.81 -7.41 -1.99
C GLN A 97 -3.37 -6.98 -1.72
N GLN A 98 -2.73 -7.59 -0.72
CA GLN A 98 -1.43 -7.16 -0.25
C GLN A 98 -0.25 -7.83 -0.98
N GLY A 99 -0.54 -8.81 -1.85
CA GLY A 99 0.52 -9.63 -2.42
C GLY A 99 1.28 -10.35 -1.32
N THR A 100 2.60 -10.31 -1.39
CA THR A 100 3.53 -10.88 -0.41
C THR A 100 4.43 -9.83 0.25
N MET A 101 4.00 -8.57 0.30
CA MET A 101 4.73 -7.44 0.89
C MET A 101 6.10 -7.22 0.24
N PHE A 102 6.13 -7.06 -1.08
CA PHE A 102 7.35 -6.77 -1.84
C PHE A 102 7.97 -5.42 -1.51
N TYR A 103 9.30 -5.44 -1.27
CA TYR A 103 10.11 -4.23 -1.14
C TYR A 103 11.49 -4.47 -1.74
N TRP A 104 11.90 -3.68 -2.72
CA TRP A 104 13.31 -3.61 -3.07
C TRP A 104 14.11 -3.15 -1.84
N ASN A 105 15.21 -3.84 -1.53
CA ASN A 105 16.07 -3.45 -0.43
C ASN A 105 16.69 -2.07 -0.69
N PRO A 106 16.38 -1.03 0.10
CA PRO A 106 16.91 0.31 -0.17
C PRO A 106 18.44 0.39 -0.19
N LEU A 107 19.14 -0.55 0.47
CA LEU A 107 20.60 -0.63 0.50
C LEU A 107 21.20 -1.36 -0.71
N ALA A 108 20.40 -2.08 -1.49
CA ALA A 108 20.81 -2.84 -2.66
C ALA A 108 19.65 -3.02 -3.66
N ALA A 109 18.96 -1.91 -3.96
CA ALA A 109 17.73 -1.93 -4.76
C ALA A 109 17.93 -2.33 -6.23
N GLY A 110 19.17 -2.47 -6.68
CA GLY A 110 19.52 -3.02 -7.99
C GLY A 110 19.20 -4.49 -8.13
N THR A 111 19.44 -5.27 -7.05
CA THR A 111 19.41 -6.73 -7.10
C THR A 111 18.64 -7.41 -5.97
N GLN A 112 18.38 -6.72 -4.85
CA GLN A 112 17.82 -7.39 -3.67
C GLN A 112 16.42 -6.89 -3.34
N PHE A 113 15.53 -7.82 -2.97
CA PHE A 113 14.19 -7.48 -2.51
C PHE A 113 13.72 -8.37 -1.36
N PHE A 114 12.82 -7.83 -0.54
CA PHE A 114 12.13 -8.55 0.53
C PHE A 114 10.77 -9.05 0.04
N PHE A 115 10.38 -10.21 0.55
CA PHE A 115 9.01 -10.74 0.46
C PHE A 115 8.73 -11.62 1.68
N ASN A 116 7.47 -11.93 1.93
CA ASN A 116 7.08 -12.87 2.97
C ASN A 116 6.88 -14.26 2.37
N ASP A 117 7.18 -15.28 3.16
CA ASP A 117 6.92 -16.68 2.82
C ASP A 117 6.39 -17.44 4.04
N ARG A 118 5.95 -18.65 3.78
CA ARG A 118 5.44 -19.57 4.77
C ARG A 118 6.14 -20.93 4.63
N ASP A 119 6.58 -21.46 5.75
CA ASP A 119 7.17 -22.77 5.85
C ASP A 119 6.11 -23.86 5.55
N GLU A 120 6.45 -24.82 4.71
CA GLU A 120 5.51 -25.87 4.26
C GLU A 120 5.12 -26.83 5.39
N GLU A 121 6.07 -27.18 6.24
CA GLU A 121 5.88 -28.20 7.28
C GLU A 121 5.21 -27.59 8.52
N THR A 122 5.72 -26.45 8.97
CA THR A 122 5.26 -25.82 10.22
C THR A 122 4.13 -24.82 10.02
N GLY A 123 3.94 -24.33 8.79
CA GLY A 123 2.99 -23.26 8.48
C GLY A 123 3.36 -21.88 9.02
N LYS A 124 4.55 -21.74 9.63
CA LYS A 124 5.04 -20.47 10.19
C LYS A 124 5.46 -19.52 9.09
N ILE A 125 5.14 -18.24 9.27
CA ILE A 125 5.57 -17.19 8.35
C ILE A 125 6.95 -16.65 8.71
N PHE A 126 7.63 -16.15 7.71
CA PHE A 126 8.92 -15.49 7.84
C PHE A 126 9.13 -14.50 6.68
N THR A 127 10.18 -13.69 6.77
CA THR A 127 10.57 -12.76 5.71
C THR A 127 11.83 -13.27 5.01
N VAL A 128 11.84 -13.19 3.70
CA VAL A 128 12.97 -13.56 2.83
C VAL A 128 13.60 -12.30 2.27
N LEU A 129 14.92 -12.25 2.26
CA LEU A 129 15.72 -11.35 1.42
C LEU A 129 16.31 -12.19 0.28
N TYR A 130 15.91 -11.86 -0.96
CA TYR A 130 16.29 -12.55 -2.18
C TYR A 130 17.20 -11.69 -3.04
N ASP A 131 18.19 -12.30 -3.71
CA ASP A 131 19.07 -11.63 -4.65
C ASP A 131 18.83 -12.15 -6.07
N ILE A 132 18.36 -11.28 -6.97
CA ILE A 132 18.07 -11.65 -8.37
C ILE A 132 19.31 -11.92 -9.21
N GLY A 133 20.47 -11.34 -8.88
CA GLY A 133 21.72 -11.57 -9.55
C GLY A 133 22.29 -12.95 -9.25
N LYS A 134 22.18 -13.37 -7.99
CA LYS A 134 22.58 -14.71 -7.54
C LYS A 134 21.49 -15.76 -7.76
N ARG A 135 20.23 -15.33 -7.89
CA ARG A 135 19.03 -16.19 -7.99
C ARG A 135 18.86 -17.08 -6.76
N GLU A 136 19.06 -16.52 -5.57
CA GLU A 136 18.99 -17.25 -4.31
C GLU A 136 18.41 -16.41 -3.15
N ARG A 137 17.90 -17.10 -2.16
CA ARG A 137 17.54 -16.53 -0.86
C ARG A 137 18.82 -16.28 -0.06
N ILE A 138 19.20 -15.02 0.12
CA ILE A 138 20.44 -14.70 0.85
C ILE A 138 20.22 -14.62 2.35
N ARG A 139 18.97 -14.45 2.80
CA ARG A 139 18.61 -14.47 4.21
C ARG A 139 17.13 -14.75 4.43
N GLU A 140 16.85 -15.52 5.49
CA GLU A 140 15.52 -15.71 6.03
C GLU A 140 15.46 -15.21 7.48
N TYR A 141 14.45 -14.38 7.79
CA TYR A 141 14.22 -13.83 9.12
C TYR A 141 13.10 -14.66 9.76
N ARG A 142 13.48 -15.70 10.49
CA ARG A 142 12.60 -16.65 11.16
C ARG A 142 12.57 -16.41 12.66
N PHE A 143 11.37 -16.50 13.24
CA PHE A 143 11.12 -16.33 14.67
C PHE A 143 10.18 -17.43 15.14
N ASP A 144 10.74 -18.57 15.51
CA ASP A 144 10.00 -19.83 15.68
C ASP A 144 8.89 -19.81 16.73
N ASP A 145 9.11 -19.12 17.86
CA ASP A 145 8.13 -19.07 18.95
C ASP A 145 7.05 -18.02 18.71
N THR A 146 7.35 -17.00 17.97
CA THR A 146 6.48 -15.85 17.67
C THR A 146 6.62 -15.43 16.22
N PRO A 147 6.11 -16.24 15.28
CA PRO A 147 6.26 -15.99 13.85
C PRO A 147 5.66 -14.66 13.44
N VAL A 148 6.51 -13.77 12.96
CA VAL A 148 6.14 -12.46 12.38
C VAL A 148 6.85 -12.26 11.06
N ALA A 149 6.27 -11.44 10.18
CA ALA A 149 6.84 -11.17 8.88
C ALA A 149 6.70 -9.71 8.49
N ASN A 150 7.43 -9.28 7.46
CA ASN A 150 7.53 -7.90 7.00
C ASN A 150 6.17 -7.26 6.77
N GLY A 151 5.96 -6.12 7.42
CA GLY A 151 4.83 -5.22 7.29
C GLY A 151 5.22 -3.82 6.78
N GLY A 152 6.49 -3.62 6.37
CA GLY A 152 7.00 -2.37 5.82
C GLY A 152 8.48 -2.17 6.06
N VAL A 153 9.24 -1.90 5.00
CA VAL A 153 10.70 -1.67 5.05
C VAL A 153 10.98 -0.17 5.23
N ALA A 154 11.92 0.16 6.12
CA ALA A 154 12.35 1.54 6.34
C ALA A 154 12.95 2.13 5.06
N GLN A 155 12.61 3.39 4.75
CA GLN A 155 12.96 4.05 3.49
C GLN A 155 14.47 4.18 3.24
N LYS A 156 15.26 4.30 4.32
CA LYS A 156 16.72 4.36 4.27
C LYS A 156 17.37 2.97 4.39
N GLY A 157 16.56 1.91 4.47
CA GLY A 157 17.04 0.54 4.71
C GLY A 157 17.41 0.27 6.18
N GLY A 158 18.03 -0.87 6.42
CA GLY A 158 18.54 -1.25 7.73
C GLY A 158 17.52 -1.89 8.67
N ALA A 159 16.21 -1.69 8.45
CA ALA A 159 15.16 -2.28 9.28
C ALA A 159 13.86 -2.50 8.52
N PHE A 160 13.04 -3.42 9.02
CA PHE A 160 11.63 -3.53 8.62
C PHE A 160 10.73 -3.71 9.85
N LEU A 161 9.48 -3.29 9.72
CA LEU A 161 8.42 -3.62 10.68
C LEU A 161 7.98 -5.05 10.44
N ALA A 162 7.70 -5.79 11.51
CA ALA A 162 7.17 -7.13 11.41
C ALA A 162 5.88 -7.28 12.22
N LEU A 163 4.93 -8.04 11.66
CA LEU A 163 3.58 -8.19 12.18
C LEU A 163 3.20 -9.66 12.29
N ASN A 164 2.30 -9.96 13.23
CA ASN A 164 1.63 -11.26 13.35
C ASN A 164 0.52 -11.39 12.29
N TYR A 165 0.86 -11.90 11.12
CA TYR A 165 -0.10 -12.11 10.03
C TYR A 165 -1.15 -13.19 10.33
N GLY A 166 -0.89 -14.12 11.27
CA GLY A 166 -1.87 -15.06 11.77
C GLY A 166 -2.98 -14.34 12.54
N ARG A 167 -2.61 -13.36 13.39
CA ARG A 167 -3.58 -12.51 14.07
C ARG A 167 -4.42 -11.69 13.08
N MET A 168 -3.78 -11.12 12.07
CA MET A 168 -4.52 -10.44 11.01
C MET A 168 -5.44 -11.38 10.24
N ALA A 169 -5.00 -12.58 9.87
CA ALA A 169 -5.82 -13.56 9.16
C ALA A 169 -7.05 -13.96 9.97
N ARG A 170 -6.91 -14.13 11.29
CA ARG A 170 -8.03 -14.46 12.19
C ARG A 170 -9.02 -13.31 12.34
N LEU A 171 -8.55 -12.08 12.46
CA LEU A 171 -9.38 -10.90 12.78
C LEU A 171 -9.89 -10.16 11.54
N ARG A 172 -9.15 -10.25 10.43
CA ARG A 172 -9.51 -9.67 9.15
C ARG A 172 -8.84 -10.46 8.00
N PRO A 173 -9.45 -11.54 7.52
CA PRO A 173 -8.84 -12.47 6.54
C PRO A 173 -8.21 -11.81 5.33
N VAL A 174 -8.85 -10.77 4.76
CA VAL A 174 -8.36 -10.04 3.57
C VAL A 174 -6.99 -9.40 3.74
N THR A 175 -6.52 -9.18 4.96
CA THR A 175 -5.24 -8.51 5.26
C THR A 175 -4.16 -9.45 5.80
N GLY A 176 -4.52 -10.69 6.10
CA GLY A 176 -3.61 -11.72 6.56
C GLY A 176 -3.29 -12.75 5.47
N TYR A 177 -2.56 -13.77 5.84
CA TYR A 177 -2.27 -14.90 4.94
C TYR A 177 -3.10 -16.10 5.37
N PRO A 178 -3.90 -16.71 4.46
CA PRO A 178 -4.78 -17.79 4.80
C PRO A 178 -4.07 -19.00 5.44
N GLY A 179 -4.62 -19.50 6.55
CA GLY A 179 -4.08 -20.65 7.27
C GLY A 179 -2.82 -20.42 8.10
N VAL A 180 -2.34 -19.18 8.23
CA VAL A 180 -1.29 -18.86 9.18
C VAL A 180 -1.88 -18.81 10.59
N ALA A 181 -1.25 -19.55 11.52
CA ALA A 181 -1.69 -19.58 12.91
C ALA A 181 -1.41 -18.28 13.65
N ASP A 182 -2.37 -17.83 14.45
CA ASP A 182 -2.15 -16.74 15.41
C ASP A 182 -1.53 -17.34 16.68
N TRP A 183 -0.24 -17.08 16.90
CA TRP A 183 0.47 -17.55 18.07
C TRP A 183 0.07 -16.81 19.37
N SER A 184 -0.56 -15.62 19.25
CA SER A 184 -0.95 -14.77 20.38
C SER A 184 -2.44 -14.93 20.77
N GLN A 185 -3.10 -16.00 20.30
CA GLN A 185 -4.57 -16.14 20.44
C GLN A 185 -5.09 -16.41 21.84
N ALA A 186 -4.27 -16.76 22.79
CA ALA A 186 -4.63 -17.37 24.07
C ALA A 186 -5.59 -16.57 24.98
N GLY A 187 -6.65 -16.00 24.42
CA GLY A 187 -7.72 -15.33 25.16
C GLY A 187 -7.46 -13.85 25.50
N ASP A 188 -6.25 -13.34 25.33
CA ASP A 188 -5.94 -11.94 25.57
C ASP A 188 -6.27 -11.07 24.34
N PRO A 189 -7.26 -10.17 24.43
CA PRO A 189 -7.59 -9.26 23.32
C PRO A 189 -6.48 -8.26 23.00
N ALA A 190 -5.60 -7.97 23.95
CA ALA A 190 -4.51 -7.00 23.82
C ALA A 190 -3.21 -7.50 24.50
N PRO A 191 -2.56 -8.54 23.94
CA PRO A 191 -1.37 -9.15 24.54
C PRO A 191 -0.20 -8.16 24.65
N ALA A 192 0.58 -8.30 25.74
CA ALA A 192 1.73 -7.46 26.00
C ALA A 192 2.98 -7.88 25.19
N ASN A 193 2.98 -9.09 24.62
CA ASN A 193 4.10 -9.66 23.87
C ASN A 193 3.88 -9.68 22.34
N ASP A 194 2.76 -9.14 21.85
CA ASP A 194 2.46 -9.01 20.43
C ASP A 194 2.10 -7.55 20.07
N GLY A 195 2.33 -7.17 18.81
CA GLY A 195 2.11 -5.81 18.31
C GLY A 195 2.91 -5.54 17.04
N ILE A 196 3.66 -4.44 17.01
CA ILE A 196 4.63 -4.13 15.95
C ILE A 196 6.04 -4.46 16.48
N PHE A 197 6.78 -5.22 15.69
CA PHE A 197 8.20 -5.45 15.93
C PHE A 197 9.05 -4.68 14.92
N VAL A 198 10.28 -4.32 15.31
CA VAL A 198 11.33 -3.85 14.41
C VAL A 198 12.37 -4.94 14.30
N VAL A 199 12.74 -5.28 13.07
CA VAL A 199 13.79 -6.25 12.75
C VAL A 199 14.94 -5.51 12.08
N ASP A 200 16.16 -5.63 12.65
CA ASP A 200 17.38 -5.15 12.03
C ASP A 200 17.77 -6.09 10.88
N THR A 201 17.91 -5.55 9.67
CA THR A 201 18.15 -6.38 8.48
C THR A 201 19.57 -6.96 8.43
N ARG A 202 20.53 -6.34 9.11
CA ARG A 202 21.91 -6.78 9.14
C ARG A 202 22.13 -7.90 10.17
N THR A 203 21.60 -7.74 11.37
CA THR A 203 21.79 -8.72 12.47
C THR A 203 20.69 -9.78 12.51
N GLY A 204 19.48 -9.46 12.08
CA GLY A 204 18.26 -10.25 12.26
C GLY A 204 17.67 -10.09 13.66
N ALA A 205 18.26 -9.24 14.50
CA ALA A 205 17.74 -8.97 15.83
C ALA A 205 16.35 -8.32 15.75
N ARG A 206 15.44 -8.79 16.60
CA ARG A 206 14.06 -8.31 16.69
C ARG A 206 13.82 -7.69 18.06
N ARG A 207 13.08 -6.58 18.08
CA ARG A 207 12.53 -5.99 19.30
C ARG A 207 11.07 -5.60 19.11
N LEU A 208 10.28 -5.68 20.17
CA LEU A 208 8.92 -5.16 20.20
C LEU A 208 8.97 -3.63 20.20
N LEU A 209 8.37 -2.98 19.23
CA LEU A 209 8.28 -1.52 19.13
C LEU A 209 7.10 -0.99 19.97
N VAL A 210 5.96 -1.61 19.84
CA VAL A 210 4.73 -1.30 20.58
C VAL A 210 3.88 -2.57 20.72
N SER A 211 3.34 -2.80 21.92
CA SER A 211 2.46 -3.92 22.19
C SER A 211 0.98 -3.56 22.03
N PHE A 212 0.13 -4.56 21.79
CA PHE A 212 -1.32 -4.36 21.83
C PHE A 212 -1.80 -3.87 23.20
N ARG A 213 -1.15 -4.24 24.30
CA ARG A 213 -1.45 -3.74 25.65
C ARG A 213 -1.25 -2.24 25.72
N GLN A 214 -0.11 -1.72 25.29
CA GLN A 214 0.15 -0.28 25.25
C GLN A 214 -0.87 0.48 24.37
N LEU A 215 -1.32 -0.11 23.26
CA LEU A 215 -2.35 0.48 22.42
C LEU A 215 -3.71 0.51 23.13
N ALA A 216 -4.10 -0.57 23.81
CA ALA A 216 -5.32 -0.63 24.57
C ALA A 216 -5.36 0.41 25.71
N ASP A 217 -4.23 0.56 26.42
CA ASP A 217 -4.08 1.56 27.48
C ASP A 217 -4.22 2.99 26.91
N LYS A 218 -3.56 3.29 25.78
CA LYS A 218 -3.67 4.60 25.10
C LYS A 218 -5.07 4.87 24.54
N LEU A 219 -5.77 3.87 24.06
CA LEU A 219 -7.16 4.00 23.62
C LEU A 219 -8.07 4.34 24.81
N LYS A 220 -7.84 3.70 25.96
CA LYS A 220 -8.59 3.98 27.20
C LYS A 220 -8.30 5.38 27.74
N GLU A 221 -7.03 5.81 27.75
CA GLU A 221 -6.64 7.17 28.13
C GLU A 221 -7.31 8.25 27.26
N ALA A 222 -7.51 7.95 25.98
CA ALA A 222 -8.15 8.83 25.00
C ALA A 222 -9.68 8.69 24.95
N ASP A 223 -10.30 8.03 25.94
CA ASP A 223 -11.75 7.78 26.06
C ASP A 223 -12.39 7.06 24.86
N PHE A 224 -11.59 6.29 24.13
CA PHE A 224 -12.14 5.37 23.14
C PHE A 224 -12.73 4.16 23.89
N ARG A 225 -14.03 3.91 23.68
CA ARG A 225 -14.63 2.67 24.17
C ARG A 225 -13.96 1.49 23.46
N THR A 226 -13.12 0.80 24.20
CA THR A 226 -12.55 -0.49 23.79
C THR A 226 -13.32 -1.58 24.54
N PRO A 227 -14.42 -2.12 23.98
CA PRO A 227 -14.90 -3.38 24.48
C PRO A 227 -13.75 -4.39 24.37
N ASP A 228 -13.81 -5.49 25.14
CA ASP A 228 -12.80 -6.57 25.10
C ASP A 228 -12.69 -7.22 23.70
N LEU A 229 -12.34 -6.38 22.72
CA LEU A 229 -12.21 -6.75 21.33
C LEU A 229 -10.73 -6.99 21.03
N PRO A 230 -10.42 -8.12 20.40
CA PRO A 230 -9.06 -8.37 19.93
C PRO A 230 -8.60 -7.28 18.96
N LEU A 231 -7.47 -6.63 19.30
CA LEU A 231 -6.83 -5.64 18.46
C LEU A 231 -5.95 -6.31 17.42
N PHE A 232 -5.86 -5.70 16.24
CA PHE A 232 -4.85 -5.98 15.22
C PHE A 232 -4.33 -4.67 14.63
N ILE A 233 -3.18 -4.72 13.97
CA ILE A 233 -2.55 -3.57 13.33
C ILE A 233 -2.58 -3.77 11.83
N ASN A 234 -2.88 -2.70 11.11
CA ASN A 234 -2.80 -2.64 9.66
C ASN A 234 -2.27 -1.27 9.23
N HIS A 235 -1.69 -1.17 8.02
CA HIS A 235 -1.04 0.03 7.49
C HIS A 235 0.06 0.57 8.42
N SER A 236 1.08 -0.24 8.69
CA SER A 236 2.27 0.19 9.42
C SER A 236 3.23 0.92 8.47
N LEU A 237 3.22 2.25 8.51
CA LEU A 237 3.85 3.12 7.51
C LEU A 237 5.08 3.81 8.10
N TRP A 238 6.28 3.44 7.63
CA TRP A 238 7.47 4.25 7.88
C TRP A 238 7.35 5.62 7.22
N ASN A 239 7.78 6.67 7.94
CA ASN A 239 7.96 7.96 7.31
C ASN A 239 9.18 7.97 6.36
N ARG A 240 9.33 9.04 5.59
CA ARG A 240 10.39 9.18 4.59
C ARG A 240 11.80 9.17 5.17
N ASP A 241 11.95 9.56 6.43
CA ASP A 241 13.23 9.56 7.15
C ASP A 241 13.56 8.23 7.82
N GLY A 242 12.60 7.31 7.94
CA GLY A 242 12.77 6.01 8.58
C GLY A 242 12.91 6.09 10.10
N ASN A 243 12.41 7.16 10.72
CA ASN A 243 12.51 7.39 12.18
C ASN A 243 11.15 7.45 12.88
N ARG A 244 10.03 7.36 12.13
CA ARG A 244 8.66 7.36 12.65
C ARG A 244 7.81 6.32 11.94
N VAL A 245 6.80 5.82 12.64
CA VAL A 245 5.80 4.89 12.11
C VAL A 245 4.42 5.43 12.39
N TYR A 246 3.57 5.52 11.36
CA TYR A 246 2.14 5.78 11.48
C TYR A 246 1.39 4.47 11.17
N PHE A 247 0.37 4.13 11.98
CA PHE A 247 -0.33 2.86 11.84
C PHE A 247 -1.75 2.95 12.43
N PHE A 248 -2.55 1.92 12.19
CA PHE A 248 -3.90 1.83 12.76
C PHE A 248 -4.00 0.70 13.77
N ALA A 249 -4.48 1.00 14.99
CA ALA A 249 -5.04 0.00 15.88
C ALA A 249 -6.50 -0.26 15.46
N ARG A 250 -6.80 -1.52 15.16
CA ARG A 250 -8.09 -1.96 14.62
C ARG A 250 -8.66 -3.11 15.42
N GLY A 251 -10.01 -3.18 15.49
CA GLY A 251 -10.72 -4.27 16.16
C GLY A 251 -12.19 -4.30 15.76
N GLY A 252 -12.89 -5.40 16.07
CA GLY A 252 -14.33 -5.53 15.84
C GLY A 252 -14.77 -5.50 14.39
N TRP A 253 -13.89 -5.82 13.44
CA TRP A 253 -14.19 -5.72 12.01
C TRP A 253 -15.30 -6.66 11.56
N ASN A 254 -15.45 -7.79 12.25
CA ASN A 254 -16.49 -8.80 12.00
C ASN A 254 -17.74 -8.61 12.89
N ARG A 255 -17.82 -7.50 13.64
CA ARG A 255 -18.95 -7.21 14.54
C ARG A 255 -19.59 -5.87 14.15
N ARG A 256 -20.91 -5.87 13.93
CA ARG A 256 -21.65 -4.63 13.67
C ARG A 256 -21.64 -3.74 14.94
N GLY A 257 -21.36 -2.45 14.76
CA GLY A 257 -21.49 -1.43 15.82
C GLY A 257 -20.33 -1.30 16.79
N SER A 258 -19.26 -2.08 16.67
CA SER A 258 -18.15 -2.07 17.65
C SER A 258 -16.78 -1.92 16.99
N ARG A 259 -16.69 -1.21 15.85
CA ARG A 259 -15.43 -1.10 15.10
C ARG A 259 -14.46 -0.11 15.76
N ILE A 260 -13.27 -0.58 16.08
CA ILE A 260 -12.11 0.24 16.41
C ILE A 260 -11.33 0.50 15.12
N ASN A 261 -10.97 1.74 14.82
CA ASN A 261 -10.13 2.13 13.69
C ASN A 261 -9.46 3.45 14.03
N VAL A 262 -8.46 3.39 14.89
CA VAL A 262 -7.82 4.57 15.49
C VAL A 262 -6.37 4.65 15.01
N PRO A 263 -5.95 5.80 14.46
CA PRO A 263 -4.59 6.01 14.03
C PRO A 263 -3.66 6.30 15.22
N PHE A 264 -2.43 5.80 15.07
CA PHE A 264 -1.34 5.99 16.01
C PHE A 264 -0.07 6.41 15.28
N SER A 265 0.81 7.08 16.01
CA SER A 265 2.20 7.26 15.59
C SER A 265 3.15 6.94 16.73
N ILE A 266 4.39 6.53 16.37
CA ILE A 266 5.45 6.19 17.31
C ILE A 266 6.81 6.48 16.66
N HIS A 267 7.81 6.86 17.44
CA HIS A 267 9.18 6.94 16.96
C HIS A 267 9.77 5.53 16.79
N SER A 268 10.74 5.41 15.90
CA SER A 268 11.40 4.12 15.64
C SER A 268 12.15 3.52 16.82
N ASP A 269 12.48 4.33 17.83
CA ASP A 269 13.09 3.90 19.10
C ASP A 269 12.08 3.41 20.15
N GLY A 270 10.77 3.56 19.88
CA GLY A 270 9.67 3.19 20.79
C GLY A 270 9.16 4.33 21.65
N THR A 271 9.70 5.54 21.51
CA THR A 271 9.24 6.72 22.23
C THR A 271 8.08 7.41 21.53
N ASN A 272 7.40 8.33 22.22
CA ASN A 272 6.33 9.20 21.69
C ASN A 272 5.16 8.44 21.07
N LEU A 273 4.71 7.33 21.68
CA LEU A 273 3.47 6.67 21.28
C LEU A 273 2.29 7.62 21.45
N THR A 274 1.70 8.03 20.33
CA THR A 274 0.62 9.01 20.27
C THR A 274 -0.63 8.38 19.65
N CYS A 275 -1.77 8.48 20.35
CA CYS A 275 -3.10 8.19 19.83
C CYS A 275 -3.65 9.44 19.15
N HIS A 276 -4.08 9.35 17.90
CA HIS A 276 -4.68 10.46 17.15
C HIS A 276 -6.21 10.35 17.18
N SER A 277 -6.87 11.35 17.74
CA SER A 277 -8.34 11.40 17.78
C SER A 277 -8.95 11.67 16.41
N GLN A 278 -8.22 12.36 15.53
CA GLN A 278 -8.68 12.65 14.17
C GLN A 278 -8.36 11.52 13.23
N HIS A 279 -9.41 10.88 12.68
CA HIS A 279 -9.26 9.91 11.59
C HIS A 279 -9.15 10.66 10.26
N ILE A 280 -8.03 10.49 9.58
CA ILE A 280 -7.71 11.16 8.30
C ILE A 280 -7.88 10.25 7.08
N GLY A 281 -8.74 9.24 7.15
CA GLY A 281 -8.95 8.24 6.11
C GLY A 281 -8.17 6.95 6.35
N GLY A 282 -8.50 5.92 5.58
CA GLY A 282 -7.97 4.56 5.74
C GLY A 282 -6.66 4.27 4.99
N HIS A 283 -6.27 5.13 4.05
CA HIS A 283 -5.11 4.95 3.19
C HIS A 283 -4.22 6.21 3.16
N PRO A 284 -3.65 6.63 4.32
CA PRO A 284 -2.77 7.80 4.38
C PRO A 284 -1.41 7.52 3.75
N GLU A 285 -0.73 8.59 3.34
CA GLU A 285 0.63 8.56 2.80
C GLU A 285 1.50 9.60 3.52
N TRP A 286 2.74 9.26 3.85
CA TRP A 286 3.67 10.23 4.40
C TRP A 286 4.11 11.26 3.35
N ALA A 287 4.02 12.53 3.72
CA ALA A 287 4.67 13.64 3.05
C ALA A 287 6.01 13.98 3.72
N GLU A 288 6.43 15.20 3.69
CA GLU A 288 7.69 15.66 4.28
C GLU A 288 7.57 15.80 5.82
N GLY A 289 8.63 15.48 6.55
CA GLY A 289 8.74 15.70 7.99
C GLY A 289 7.67 14.95 8.81
N SER A 290 6.83 15.73 9.53
CA SER A 290 5.72 15.23 10.35
C SER A 290 4.37 15.18 9.61
N LEU A 291 4.35 15.52 8.32
CA LEU A 291 3.11 15.62 7.56
C LEU A 291 2.65 14.27 6.99
N VAL A 292 1.36 14.00 7.12
CA VAL A 292 0.68 12.84 6.55
C VAL A 292 -0.45 13.33 5.65
N ILE A 293 -0.50 12.82 4.41
CA ILE A 293 -1.59 13.09 3.48
C ILE A 293 -2.76 12.18 3.85
N GLY A 294 -3.94 12.76 3.96
CA GLY A 294 -5.17 12.06 4.27
C GLY A 294 -6.38 12.87 3.83
N ARG A 295 -7.54 12.67 4.48
CA ARG A 295 -8.75 13.42 4.20
C ARG A 295 -9.35 14.07 5.45
N SER A 296 -10.07 15.18 5.23
CA SER A 296 -10.98 15.75 6.22
C SER A 296 -12.24 16.22 5.49
N GLY A 297 -13.38 15.55 5.76
CA GLY A 297 -14.59 15.75 4.98
C GLY A 297 -14.33 15.52 3.47
N PRO A 298 -14.64 16.50 2.59
CA PRO A 298 -14.42 16.40 1.15
C PRO A 298 -12.98 16.76 0.72
N ASP A 299 -12.13 17.21 1.63
CA ASP A 299 -10.82 17.74 1.30
C ASP A 299 -9.72 16.68 1.40
N GLN A 300 -8.79 16.70 0.46
CA GLN A 300 -7.47 16.07 0.58
C GLN A 300 -6.59 16.99 1.41
N ILE A 301 -6.08 16.51 2.53
CA ILE A 301 -5.37 17.33 3.51
C ILE A 301 -3.93 16.87 3.74
N LEU A 302 -3.14 17.82 4.28
CA LEU A 302 -1.89 17.57 4.99
C LEU A 302 -2.17 17.68 6.50
N TYR A 303 -2.00 16.59 7.22
CA TYR A 303 -2.16 16.53 8.68
C TYR A 303 -0.80 16.43 9.33
N ASP A 304 -0.51 17.34 10.25
CA ASP A 304 0.73 17.33 11.03
C ASP A 304 0.53 16.49 12.29
N ILE A 305 1.26 15.40 12.41
CA ILE A 305 1.13 14.48 13.55
C ILE A 305 1.71 15.03 14.84
N ASP A 306 2.64 16.00 14.79
CA ASP A 306 3.24 16.61 15.97
C ASP A 306 2.28 17.63 16.60
N THR A 307 1.74 18.53 15.78
CA THR A 307 0.76 19.53 16.23
C THR A 307 -0.67 18.98 16.33
N ARG A 308 -0.94 17.82 15.71
CA ARG A 308 -2.26 17.18 15.60
C ARG A 308 -3.30 18.07 14.91
N LYS A 309 -2.88 18.83 13.91
CA LYS A 309 -3.72 19.79 13.19
C LYS A 309 -3.58 19.59 11.67
N VAL A 310 -4.62 20.02 10.97
CA VAL A 310 -4.56 20.16 9.52
C VAL A 310 -3.64 21.36 9.20
N ALA A 311 -2.51 21.07 8.53
CA ALA A 311 -1.52 22.05 8.17
C ALA A 311 -1.77 22.67 6.78
N GLY A 312 -2.56 21.99 5.93
CA GLY A 312 -2.87 22.48 4.58
C GLY A 312 -3.79 21.54 3.82
N LYS A 313 -4.05 21.92 2.56
CA LYS A 313 -4.85 21.14 1.61
C LYS A 313 -4.05 20.87 0.35
N LEU A 314 -4.35 19.74 -0.30
CA LEU A 314 -3.90 19.44 -1.66
C LEU A 314 -5.09 19.60 -2.61
N GLY A 315 -4.97 20.48 -3.60
CA GLY A 315 -6.03 20.71 -4.58
C GLY A 315 -7.39 21.06 -3.97
N THR A 316 -8.44 20.63 -4.62
CA THR A 316 -9.84 20.90 -4.24
C THR A 316 -10.69 19.64 -4.34
N PRO A 317 -11.90 19.59 -3.76
CA PRO A 317 -12.84 18.47 -3.94
C PRO A 317 -13.23 18.22 -5.41
N LYS A 318 -13.15 19.25 -6.28
CA LYS A 318 -13.36 19.07 -7.73
C LYS A 318 -12.24 18.26 -8.38
N ILE A 319 -10.99 18.43 -7.91
CA ILE A 319 -9.82 17.68 -8.37
C ILE A 319 -9.86 16.26 -7.78
N PHE A 320 -10.09 16.14 -6.49
CA PHE A 320 -10.11 14.86 -5.77
C PHE A 320 -11.53 14.51 -5.32
N PRO A 321 -12.33 13.84 -6.18
CA PRO A 321 -13.72 13.53 -5.86
C PRO A 321 -13.88 12.47 -4.76
N ASN A 322 -12.82 11.72 -4.49
CA ASN A 322 -12.74 10.78 -3.37
C ASN A 322 -11.37 10.87 -2.69
N PRO A 323 -11.19 11.78 -1.71
CA PRO A 323 -9.92 11.97 -1.03
C PRO A 323 -9.52 10.81 -0.09
N GLU A 324 -10.40 9.83 0.15
CA GLU A 324 -10.10 8.58 0.87
C GLU A 324 -9.60 7.47 -0.04
N GLY A 325 -9.43 7.71 -1.34
CA GLY A 325 -8.89 6.74 -2.28
C GLY A 325 -7.47 6.27 -1.91
N ASP A 326 -6.97 5.31 -2.70
CA ASP A 326 -5.59 4.86 -2.54
C ASP A 326 -4.64 5.95 -3.07
N VAL A 327 -3.78 6.45 -2.21
CA VAL A 327 -2.91 7.57 -2.54
C VAL A 327 -1.44 7.17 -2.60
N SER A 328 -0.65 7.91 -3.36
CA SER A 328 0.80 7.76 -3.38
C SER A 328 1.49 9.09 -3.76
N LEU A 329 2.53 9.43 -3.02
CA LEU A 329 3.37 10.60 -3.27
C LEU A 329 4.67 10.15 -3.93
N SER A 330 5.09 10.83 -5.00
CA SER A 330 6.35 10.55 -5.69
C SER A 330 7.57 10.66 -4.76
N SER A 331 8.67 10.00 -5.10
CA SER A 331 9.86 9.98 -4.25
C SER A 331 10.46 11.36 -4.03
N ASP A 332 10.35 12.24 -5.03
CA ASP A 332 10.79 13.63 -4.96
C ASP A 332 9.77 14.59 -4.33
N GLY A 333 8.58 14.09 -3.97
CA GLY A 333 7.51 14.87 -3.36
C GLY A 333 6.77 15.82 -4.30
N LYS A 334 7.08 15.85 -5.60
CA LYS A 334 6.51 16.83 -6.54
C LYS A 334 5.16 16.41 -7.10
N TRP A 335 4.91 15.09 -7.20
CA TRP A 335 3.71 14.53 -7.77
C TRP A 335 2.92 13.74 -6.75
N PHE A 336 1.62 13.88 -6.80
CA PHE A 336 0.68 13.13 -5.98
C PHE A 336 -0.33 12.42 -6.88
N VAL A 337 -0.64 11.18 -6.57
CA VAL A 337 -1.70 10.43 -7.24
C VAL A 337 -2.74 9.96 -6.23
N ASN A 338 -4.02 10.15 -6.58
CA ASN A 338 -5.16 9.60 -5.86
C ASN A 338 -5.90 8.63 -6.78
N GLY A 339 -5.91 7.35 -6.41
CA GLY A 339 -6.67 6.30 -7.08
C GLY A 339 -8.02 6.10 -6.40
N TYR A 340 -9.12 6.14 -7.13
CA TYR A 340 -10.46 5.98 -6.58
C TYR A 340 -11.36 5.15 -7.49
N LYS A 341 -12.47 4.66 -6.94
CA LYS A 341 -13.41 3.76 -7.59
C LYS A 341 -14.67 4.50 -8.05
N THR A 342 -15.10 4.22 -9.28
CA THR A 342 -16.42 4.64 -9.77
C THR A 342 -17.05 3.47 -10.54
N GLY A 343 -18.17 2.95 -10.05
CA GLY A 343 -18.80 1.76 -10.66
C GLY A 343 -17.83 0.56 -10.73
N THR A 344 -17.60 0.07 -11.93
CA THR A 344 -16.71 -1.07 -12.22
C THR A 344 -15.27 -0.66 -12.54
N SER A 345 -14.92 0.64 -12.43
CA SER A 345 -13.62 1.15 -12.85
C SER A 345 -12.84 1.79 -11.70
N ASN A 346 -11.52 1.68 -11.76
CA ASN A 346 -10.58 2.49 -11.01
C ASN A 346 -10.14 3.69 -11.87
N HIS A 347 -10.02 4.86 -11.26
CA HIS A 347 -9.53 6.08 -11.90
C HIS A 347 -8.39 6.67 -11.08
N TYR A 348 -7.49 7.42 -11.74
CA TYR A 348 -6.32 8.03 -11.09
C TYR A 348 -6.28 9.51 -11.43
N VAL A 349 -6.24 10.35 -10.40
CA VAL A 349 -5.94 11.77 -10.55
C VAL A 349 -4.47 11.98 -10.26
N VAL A 350 -3.71 12.36 -11.27
CA VAL A 350 -2.29 12.76 -11.15
C VAL A 350 -2.24 14.27 -10.96
N TYR A 351 -1.58 14.71 -9.90
CA TYR A 351 -1.54 16.09 -9.46
C TYR A 351 -0.11 16.58 -9.27
N ARG A 352 0.25 17.69 -9.90
CA ARG A 352 1.54 18.35 -9.74
C ARG A 352 1.43 19.38 -8.61
N ARG A 353 2.21 19.19 -7.54
CA ARG A 353 2.09 20.00 -6.31
C ARG A 353 2.57 21.43 -6.48
N SER A 354 3.47 21.71 -7.43
CA SER A 354 4.08 23.04 -7.62
C SER A 354 3.10 24.10 -8.11
N ASP A 355 2.13 23.73 -8.94
CA ASP A 355 1.20 24.65 -9.60
C ASP A 355 -0.26 24.20 -9.56
N GLY A 356 -0.53 23.02 -8.98
CA GLY A 356 -1.88 22.50 -8.87
C GLY A 356 -2.45 21.91 -10.16
N ALA A 357 -1.64 21.76 -11.21
CA ALA A 357 -2.06 21.10 -12.44
C ALA A 357 -2.45 19.64 -12.18
N SER A 358 -3.53 19.19 -12.79
CA SER A 358 -4.03 17.82 -12.61
C SER A 358 -4.62 17.25 -13.87
N VAL A 359 -4.41 15.94 -14.07
CA VAL A 359 -5.02 15.16 -15.15
C VAL A 359 -5.59 13.90 -14.55
N ARG A 360 -6.80 13.54 -15.00
CA ARG A 360 -7.49 12.31 -14.63
C ARG A 360 -7.31 11.27 -15.73
N SER A 361 -6.98 10.03 -15.32
CA SER A 361 -6.94 8.91 -16.26
C SER A 361 -8.34 8.52 -16.75
N GLU A 362 -8.41 7.84 -17.87
CA GLU A 362 -9.55 6.98 -18.20
C GLU A 362 -9.74 5.86 -17.14
N GLY A 363 -10.83 5.12 -17.25
CA GLY A 363 -11.18 4.08 -16.29
C GLY A 363 -10.44 2.76 -16.59
N PHE A 364 -9.85 2.16 -15.56
CA PHE A 364 -9.34 0.79 -15.60
C PHE A 364 -10.42 -0.14 -15.09
N ASP A 365 -10.84 -1.10 -15.91
CA ASP A 365 -11.84 -2.06 -15.48
C ASP A 365 -11.30 -2.90 -14.30
N LYS A 366 -12.14 -3.13 -13.31
CA LYS A 366 -11.93 -4.03 -12.17
C LYS A 366 -12.93 -5.19 -12.16
N GLY A 367 -13.84 -5.22 -13.14
CA GLY A 367 -14.82 -6.26 -13.38
C GLY A 367 -15.69 -6.58 -12.17
N ARG A 368 -16.00 -7.87 -12.03
CA ARG A 368 -16.82 -8.44 -10.95
C ARG A 368 -16.06 -8.61 -9.62
N TYR A 369 -14.78 -8.36 -9.58
CA TYR A 369 -13.95 -8.59 -8.39
C TYR A 369 -14.38 -7.66 -7.25
N SER A 370 -14.84 -8.25 -6.14
CA SER A 370 -15.42 -7.55 -4.99
C SER A 370 -15.03 -8.24 -3.67
N GLY A 371 -15.41 -7.68 -2.53
CA GLY A 371 -15.09 -8.25 -1.22
C GLY A 371 -13.58 -8.43 -1.02
N ASP A 372 -13.18 -9.64 -0.64
CA ASP A 372 -11.80 -9.96 -0.29
C ASP A 372 -10.87 -10.09 -1.52
N ILE A 373 -11.44 -10.31 -2.71
CA ILE A 373 -10.70 -10.41 -3.98
C ILE A 373 -10.81 -9.16 -4.86
N ARG A 374 -11.36 -8.07 -4.34
CA ARG A 374 -11.50 -6.80 -5.09
C ARG A 374 -10.15 -6.29 -5.61
N ILE A 375 -10.19 -5.57 -6.70
CA ILE A 375 -9.02 -4.88 -7.25
C ILE A 375 -9.06 -3.43 -6.75
N ASP A 376 -8.20 -3.12 -5.77
CA ASP A 376 -8.01 -1.77 -5.27
C ASP A 376 -7.12 -0.95 -6.24
N PRO A 377 -7.25 0.39 -6.31
CA PRO A 377 -6.47 1.21 -7.24
C PRO A 377 -4.96 1.09 -7.05
N ALA A 378 -4.46 1.06 -5.84
CA ALA A 378 -3.08 0.78 -5.43
C ALA A 378 -1.99 1.39 -6.34
N PRO A 379 -1.98 2.71 -6.63
CA PRO A 379 -0.98 3.33 -7.49
C PRO A 379 0.41 3.31 -6.85
N ARG A 380 1.47 3.06 -7.66
CA ARG A 380 2.86 3.03 -7.22
C ARG A 380 3.76 3.75 -8.20
N TRP A 381 4.50 4.73 -7.72
CA TRP A 381 5.47 5.48 -8.51
C TRP A 381 6.68 4.63 -8.88
N ASN A 382 7.25 4.91 -10.04
CA ASN A 382 8.59 4.44 -10.39
C ASN A 382 9.66 5.34 -9.73
N ARG A 383 10.94 5.00 -9.93
CA ARG A 383 12.05 5.73 -9.29
C ARG A 383 12.32 7.10 -9.92
N THR A 384 11.98 7.29 -11.19
CA THR A 384 12.17 8.55 -11.93
C THR A 384 11.00 9.51 -11.78
N ASN A 385 9.92 9.11 -11.08
CA ASN A 385 8.73 9.91 -10.79
C ASN A 385 7.95 10.35 -12.04
N ASP A 386 8.06 9.59 -13.13
CA ASP A 386 7.41 9.85 -14.41
C ASP A 386 6.44 8.74 -14.83
N ALA A 387 6.31 7.68 -14.03
CA ALA A 387 5.41 6.57 -14.31
C ALA A 387 4.81 5.99 -13.02
N ILE A 388 3.59 5.47 -13.15
CA ILE A 388 2.79 4.90 -12.06
C ILE A 388 2.32 3.50 -12.47
N LEU A 389 2.64 2.49 -11.67
CA LEU A 389 2.08 1.14 -11.80
C LEU A 389 0.69 1.11 -11.19
N VAL A 390 -0.27 0.54 -11.92
CA VAL A 390 -1.66 0.40 -11.48
C VAL A 390 -2.21 -0.97 -11.91
N PRO A 391 -3.17 -1.55 -11.17
CA PRO A 391 -3.85 -2.78 -11.58
C PRO A 391 -5.07 -2.48 -12.45
N GLY A 392 -5.41 -3.43 -13.32
CA GLY A 392 -6.63 -3.43 -14.12
C GLY A 392 -6.92 -4.81 -14.68
N LEU A 393 -8.03 -4.95 -15.41
CA LEU A 393 -8.32 -6.15 -16.19
C LEU A 393 -7.92 -5.92 -17.64
N ALA A 394 -7.34 -6.92 -18.25
CA ALA A 394 -7.18 -7.01 -19.70
C ALA A 394 -8.49 -7.49 -20.36
N ASP A 395 -8.57 -7.38 -21.67
CA ASP A 395 -9.77 -7.76 -22.46
C ASP A 395 -10.21 -9.22 -22.26
N ASN A 396 -9.26 -10.10 -21.96
CA ASN A 396 -9.54 -11.51 -21.64
C ASN A 396 -10.02 -11.74 -20.19
N GLY A 397 -10.22 -10.67 -19.41
CA GLY A 397 -10.69 -10.73 -18.02
C GLY A 397 -9.65 -11.10 -16.98
N THR A 398 -8.37 -11.24 -17.37
CA THR A 398 -7.28 -11.48 -16.43
C THR A 398 -6.83 -10.18 -15.76
N ARG A 399 -6.49 -10.24 -14.46
CA ARG A 399 -5.89 -9.13 -13.74
C ARG A 399 -4.46 -8.93 -14.23
N GLN A 400 -4.18 -7.72 -14.72
CA GLN A 400 -2.87 -7.37 -15.26
C GLN A 400 -2.35 -6.08 -14.63
N MET A 401 -1.07 -5.83 -14.81
CA MET A 401 -0.41 -4.58 -14.43
C MET A 401 -0.36 -3.63 -15.63
N PHE A 402 -0.65 -2.36 -15.36
CA PHE A 402 -0.61 -1.27 -16.34
C PHE A 402 0.31 -0.18 -15.83
N VAL A 403 0.83 0.61 -16.76
CA VAL A 403 1.68 1.77 -16.46
C VAL A 403 1.03 3.02 -17.04
N ILE A 404 0.85 4.02 -16.19
CA ILE A 404 0.48 5.39 -16.56
C ILE A 404 1.78 6.20 -16.61
N ARG A 405 2.17 6.70 -17.78
CA ARG A 405 3.32 7.60 -17.97
C ARG A 405 2.88 9.04 -18.05
N ILE A 406 3.61 9.91 -17.38
CA ILE A 406 3.42 11.36 -17.46
C ILE A 406 4.25 11.86 -18.63
N ARG A 407 3.61 12.60 -19.57
CA ARG A 407 4.24 13.24 -20.73
C ARG A 407 4.11 14.74 -20.58
N SER A 408 5.24 15.46 -20.58
CA SER A 408 5.21 16.92 -20.71
C SER A 408 4.60 17.29 -22.05
N ASN A 409 3.79 18.33 -22.06
CA ASN A 409 3.23 18.92 -23.28
C ASN A 409 4.05 20.16 -23.71
N GLU A 410 5.24 20.36 -23.10
CA GLU A 410 6.19 21.42 -23.46
C GLU A 410 7.09 20.98 -24.61
#